data_bd3e7834fad72ab989388ba12bb95fbb
#
_entry.id   bd3e7834fad72ab989388ba12bb95fbb
#
_cell.length_a   1.000
_cell.length_b   1.000
_cell.length_c   1.000
_cell.angle_alpha   90.00
_cell.angle_beta   90.00
_cell.angle_gamma   90.00
#
_symmetry.space_group_name_H-M   'P 1'
#
loop_
_entity.id
_entity.type
_entity.pdbx_description
1 polymer ?
#
loop_
_entity_poly.entity_id
_entity_poly.type
_entity_poly.pdbx_seq_one_letter_code
_entity_poly.pdbx_strand_id
1 'polypeptide(L)'
;MKRLFITVVLIGALAAAIYYFYQNAKEATAPTEETTTQVIAHRGYWDREGSAQNSLAALKAAQEIGAYGSEFDVQMTADDELIVVHGHGYASIEDVRKVPYADVKAIPLPNGEIVPLLSDYLDLGAQNKDVKLILEIKDNLSPERETAMVEKILAMVREKGLEQQVEYIAFSLHVCKELVRLQPGVTVAYLMGDITPTQAKEYGFTGIDYNYGTINEHPEWVKEAHDNGLTVNVWTVNSEQDIRNAIEQGVDFITSDAPELVQQIVAEK
;
A
#
# COMPACT_ATOMS: atom_id res chain seq x y z
N MET A 1 -66.28 9.04 2.83
CA MET A 1 -65.06 8.75 3.64
C MET A 1 -64.08 7.77 2.97
N LYS A 2 -64.44 6.60 2.45
CA LYS A 2 -63.50 5.67 1.83
C LYS A 2 -62.70 6.21 0.62
N ARG A 3 -63.32 6.99 -0.27
CA ARG A 3 -62.65 7.58 -1.46
C ARG A 3 -61.58 8.64 -1.08
N LEU A 4 -61.82 9.43 -0.04
CA LEU A 4 -60.88 10.44 0.43
C LEU A 4 -59.61 9.80 1.05
N PHE A 5 -59.79 8.68 1.77
CA PHE A 5 -58.69 7.95 2.40
C PHE A 5 -57.74 7.30 1.36
N ILE A 6 -58.32 6.71 0.27
CA ILE A 6 -57.54 6.13 -0.82
C ILE A 6 -56.71 7.18 -1.56
N THR A 7 -57.28 8.36 -1.80
CA THR A 7 -56.58 9.46 -2.47
C THR A 7 -55.38 9.97 -1.65
N VAL A 8 -55.54 10.10 -0.33
CA VAL A 8 -54.44 10.54 0.56
C VAL A 8 -53.30 9.52 0.63
N VAL A 9 -53.62 8.18 0.66
CA VAL A 9 -52.63 7.11 0.66
C VAL A 9 -51.85 7.07 -0.67
N LEU A 10 -52.52 7.27 -1.81
CA LEU A 10 -51.89 7.32 -3.12
C LEU A 10 -50.94 8.51 -3.30
N ILE A 11 -51.33 9.68 -2.79
CA ILE A 11 -50.50 10.89 -2.81
C ILE A 11 -49.26 10.69 -1.92
N GLY A 12 -49.42 10.10 -0.74
CA GLY A 12 -48.27 9.76 0.16
C GLY A 12 -47.28 8.78 -0.45
N ALA A 13 -47.78 7.73 -1.10
CA ALA A 13 -46.94 6.75 -1.78
C ALA A 13 -46.17 7.36 -2.99
N LEU A 14 -46.81 8.22 -3.77
CA LEU A 14 -46.19 8.93 -4.87
C LEU A 14 -45.09 9.90 -4.40
N ALA A 15 -45.37 10.64 -3.32
CA ALA A 15 -44.37 11.54 -2.72
C ALA A 15 -43.16 10.80 -2.16
N ALA A 16 -43.37 9.64 -1.52
CA ALA A 16 -42.29 8.79 -1.04
C ALA A 16 -41.46 8.21 -2.19
N ALA A 17 -42.08 7.76 -3.28
CA ALA A 17 -41.39 7.28 -4.48
C ALA A 17 -40.57 8.40 -5.15
N ILE A 18 -41.15 9.61 -5.32
CA ILE A 18 -40.44 10.78 -5.86
C ILE A 18 -39.24 11.14 -4.98
N TYR A 19 -39.40 11.14 -3.65
CA TYR A 19 -38.33 11.41 -2.71
C TYR A 19 -37.21 10.34 -2.81
N TYR A 20 -37.57 9.09 -2.88
CA TYR A 20 -36.62 7.98 -3.09
C TYR A 20 -35.83 8.10 -4.40
N PHE A 21 -36.55 8.38 -5.53
CA PHE A 21 -35.89 8.62 -6.82
C PHE A 21 -35.03 9.90 -6.81
N TYR A 22 -35.44 10.94 -6.13
CA TYR A 22 -34.65 12.17 -5.99
C TYR A 22 -33.39 11.98 -5.17
N GLN A 23 -33.43 11.20 -4.09
CA GLN A 23 -32.24 10.85 -3.30
C GLN A 23 -31.28 9.98 -4.11
N ASN A 24 -31.77 8.93 -4.77
CA ASN A 24 -30.95 8.08 -5.63
C ASN A 24 -30.34 8.85 -6.84
N ALA A 25 -31.08 9.78 -7.44
CA ALA A 25 -30.55 10.64 -8.49
C ALA A 25 -29.47 11.60 -7.96
N LYS A 26 -29.61 12.07 -6.73
CA LYS A 26 -28.62 12.95 -6.09
C LYS A 26 -27.35 12.20 -5.71
N GLU A 27 -27.45 10.92 -5.29
CA GLU A 27 -26.30 10.04 -5.10
C GLU A 27 -25.61 9.70 -6.43
N ALA A 28 -26.40 9.49 -7.51
CA ALA A 28 -25.86 9.20 -8.84
C ALA A 28 -25.24 10.44 -9.53
N THR A 29 -25.51 11.66 -9.06
CA THR A 29 -24.97 12.92 -9.59
C THR A 29 -24.00 13.61 -8.63
N ALA A 30 -23.67 12.98 -7.48
CA ALA A 30 -22.53 13.44 -6.70
C ALA A 30 -21.31 13.37 -7.62
N PRO A 31 -20.53 14.46 -7.80
CA PRO A 31 -19.26 14.34 -8.48
C PRO A 31 -18.47 13.22 -7.74
N THR A 32 -18.10 12.17 -8.41
CA THR A 32 -16.98 11.37 -7.95
C THR A 32 -15.85 12.38 -7.80
N GLU A 33 -15.38 12.64 -6.58
CA GLU A 33 -14.08 13.30 -6.41
C GLU A 33 -13.15 12.49 -7.31
N GLU A 34 -12.63 13.11 -8.37
CA GLU A 34 -11.59 12.50 -9.17
C GLU A 34 -10.44 12.28 -8.20
N THR A 35 -10.32 11.04 -7.72
CA THR A 35 -9.21 10.68 -6.84
C THR A 35 -7.96 10.84 -7.69
N THR A 36 -7.17 11.85 -7.36
CA THR A 36 -5.93 12.10 -8.07
C THR A 36 -4.98 10.96 -7.71
N THR A 37 -4.52 10.20 -8.71
CA THR A 37 -3.52 9.16 -8.51
C THR A 37 -2.30 9.72 -7.75
N GLN A 38 -1.86 9.01 -6.72
CA GLN A 38 -0.74 9.43 -5.87
C GLN A 38 0.49 8.54 -6.11
N VAL A 39 1.68 9.07 -5.78
CA VAL A 39 2.94 8.35 -6.01
C VAL A 39 3.51 7.76 -4.74
N ILE A 40 3.96 6.51 -4.84
CA ILE A 40 4.75 5.80 -3.83
C ILE A 40 6.17 5.60 -4.40
N ALA A 41 7.18 6.04 -3.67
CA ALA A 41 8.57 5.85 -4.04
C ALA A 41 8.99 4.39 -3.71
N HIS A 42 9.25 3.56 -4.73
CA HIS A 42 9.66 2.17 -4.61
C HIS A 42 11.02 2.04 -3.96
N ARG A 43 11.11 1.38 -2.80
CA ARG A 43 12.32 1.26 -1.96
C ARG A 43 12.92 2.59 -1.57
N GLY A 44 12.05 3.62 -1.38
CA GLY A 44 12.42 5.02 -1.26
C GLY A 44 12.77 5.65 -2.61
N TYR A 45 13.12 6.94 -2.60
CA TYR A 45 13.65 7.59 -3.81
C TYR A 45 15.16 7.37 -3.91
N TRP A 46 15.54 6.19 -4.40
CA TRP A 46 16.91 5.70 -4.40
C TRP A 46 17.71 6.08 -5.65
N ASP A 47 17.06 6.33 -6.80
CA ASP A 47 17.73 6.66 -8.07
C ASP A 47 18.17 8.13 -8.09
N ARG A 48 19.02 8.48 -7.12
CA ARG A 48 19.67 9.79 -7.01
C ARG A 48 21.02 9.70 -6.29
N GLU A 49 21.86 10.74 -6.48
CA GLU A 49 23.19 10.79 -5.90
C GLU A 49 23.14 10.64 -4.36
N GLY A 50 24.01 9.79 -3.82
CA GLY A 50 24.12 9.53 -2.38
C GLY A 50 23.04 8.61 -1.80
N SER A 51 22.14 8.07 -2.62
CA SER A 51 21.06 7.20 -2.20
C SER A 51 21.26 5.76 -2.66
N ALA A 52 20.53 4.82 -2.07
CA ALA A 52 20.46 3.41 -2.47
C ALA A 52 19.09 2.85 -2.09
N GLN A 53 18.65 1.78 -2.76
CA GLN A 53 17.41 1.09 -2.42
C GLN A 53 17.38 0.72 -0.93
N ASN A 54 16.24 0.99 -0.27
CA ASN A 54 16.05 0.66 1.14
C ASN A 54 16.99 1.37 2.14
N SER A 55 17.71 2.40 1.70
CA SER A 55 18.57 3.21 2.59
C SER A 55 17.77 4.28 3.33
N LEU A 56 18.35 4.80 4.42
CA LEU A 56 17.79 5.96 5.11
C LEU A 56 17.80 7.20 4.22
N ALA A 57 18.83 7.34 3.35
CA ALA A 57 18.89 8.42 2.36
C ALA A 57 17.73 8.35 1.37
N ALA A 58 17.32 7.14 0.92
CA ALA A 58 16.20 6.96 -0.01
C ALA A 58 14.84 7.35 0.63
N LEU A 59 14.63 6.99 1.89
CA LEU A 59 13.44 7.44 2.65
C LEU A 59 13.42 8.97 2.77
N LYS A 60 14.54 9.56 3.17
CA LYS A 60 14.66 11.02 3.30
C LYS A 60 14.39 11.72 1.97
N ALA A 61 14.92 11.18 0.87
CA ALA A 61 14.67 11.70 -0.46
C ALA A 61 13.19 11.65 -0.88
N ALA A 62 12.48 10.56 -0.56
CA ALA A 62 11.04 10.45 -0.79
C ALA A 62 10.24 11.48 0.05
N GLN A 63 10.68 11.74 1.28
CA GLN A 63 10.11 12.80 2.13
C GLN A 63 10.36 14.21 1.57
N GLU A 64 11.55 14.47 1.01
CA GLU A 64 11.93 15.77 0.43
C GLU A 64 11.09 16.14 -0.78
N ILE A 65 10.72 15.17 -1.63
CA ILE A 65 9.85 15.41 -2.79
C ILE A 65 8.36 15.41 -2.45
N GLY A 66 7.99 15.11 -1.20
CA GLY A 66 6.60 15.04 -0.78
C GLY A 66 5.81 13.93 -1.49
N ALA A 67 6.40 12.76 -1.70
CA ALA A 67 5.67 11.58 -2.18
C ALA A 67 4.54 11.21 -1.19
N TYR A 68 3.45 10.60 -1.67
CA TYR A 68 2.42 10.06 -0.78
C TYR A 68 3.02 9.07 0.22
N GLY A 69 3.87 8.17 -0.27
CA GLY A 69 4.51 7.18 0.56
C GLY A 69 5.92 6.81 0.07
N SER A 70 6.69 6.24 0.98
CA SER A 70 7.95 5.57 0.70
C SER A 70 7.76 4.09 1.00
N GLU A 71 7.86 3.27 -0.03
CA GLU A 71 7.82 1.81 0.13
C GLU A 71 9.21 1.31 0.54
N PHE A 72 9.25 0.25 1.34
CA PHE A 72 10.47 -0.40 1.80
C PHE A 72 10.21 -1.83 2.27
N ASP A 73 11.24 -2.68 2.12
CA ASP A 73 11.17 -4.11 2.32
C ASP A 73 11.72 -4.53 3.69
N VAL A 74 10.93 -5.26 4.48
CA VAL A 74 11.35 -5.74 5.79
C VAL A 74 11.58 -7.25 5.78
N GLN A 75 12.75 -7.67 6.27
CA GLN A 75 13.16 -9.06 6.51
C GLN A 75 13.41 -9.28 8.00
N MET A 76 13.36 -10.53 8.46
CA MET A 76 13.74 -10.90 9.82
C MET A 76 14.88 -11.92 9.77
N THR A 77 16.01 -11.58 10.38
CA THR A 77 17.23 -12.40 10.46
C THR A 77 17.09 -13.63 11.37
N ALA A 78 18.12 -14.49 11.41
CA ALA A 78 18.12 -15.67 12.27
C ALA A 78 18.07 -15.35 13.78
N ASP A 79 18.61 -14.21 14.18
CA ASP A 79 18.60 -13.68 15.55
C ASP A 79 17.41 -12.71 15.81
N ASP A 80 16.36 -12.81 14.98
CA ASP A 80 15.11 -12.07 15.09
C ASP A 80 15.23 -10.54 14.95
N GLU A 81 16.30 -10.02 14.36
CA GLU A 81 16.37 -8.60 14.05
C GLU A 81 15.56 -8.27 12.79
N LEU A 82 14.78 -7.19 12.84
CA LEU A 82 14.04 -6.67 11.70
C LEU A 82 14.92 -5.68 10.93
N ILE A 83 15.24 -6.01 9.69
CA ILE A 83 16.15 -5.26 8.82
C ILE A 83 15.44 -4.81 7.54
N VAL A 84 15.93 -3.71 6.95
CA VAL A 84 15.33 -3.16 5.73
C VAL A 84 16.21 -3.51 4.52
N VAL A 85 15.78 -4.56 3.79
CA VAL A 85 16.47 -5.07 2.60
C VAL A 85 15.51 -5.88 1.72
N HIS A 86 15.60 -5.73 0.39
CA HIS A 86 14.63 -6.30 -0.55
C HIS A 86 14.66 -7.82 -0.63
N GLY A 87 15.79 -8.40 -0.97
CA GLY A 87 15.88 -9.83 -1.30
C GLY A 87 16.14 -10.71 -0.09
N HIS A 88 15.85 -12.02 -0.21
CA HIS A 88 16.36 -13.00 0.74
C HIS A 88 17.89 -13.07 0.66
N GLY A 89 18.46 -12.99 -0.53
CA GLY A 89 19.90 -12.84 -0.74
C GLY A 89 20.33 -11.38 -0.64
N TYR A 90 21.50 -11.15 -0.04
CA TYR A 90 22.12 -9.83 0.03
C TYR A 90 23.64 -9.93 -0.17
N ALA A 91 24.15 -9.32 -1.25
CA ALA A 91 25.56 -9.40 -1.63
C ALA A 91 26.10 -10.86 -1.66
N SER A 92 27.01 -11.23 -0.75
CA SER A 92 27.54 -12.60 -0.62
C SER A 92 26.71 -13.49 0.31
N ILE A 93 25.65 -12.97 0.94
CA ILE A 93 24.75 -13.74 1.81
C ILE A 93 23.65 -14.35 0.94
N GLU A 94 23.54 -15.68 0.95
CA GLU A 94 22.51 -16.40 0.18
C GLU A 94 21.11 -16.19 0.74
N ASP A 95 20.98 -16.10 2.07
CA ASP A 95 19.69 -15.96 2.75
C ASP A 95 19.85 -15.24 4.10
N VAL A 96 19.41 -13.98 4.16
CA VAL A 96 19.51 -13.14 5.37
C VAL A 96 18.70 -13.70 6.54
N ARG A 97 17.66 -14.51 6.28
CA ARG A 97 16.81 -15.15 7.28
C ARG A 97 17.54 -16.25 8.06
N LYS A 98 18.72 -16.68 7.58
CA LYS A 98 19.53 -17.78 8.14
C LYS A 98 20.82 -17.33 8.81
N VAL A 99 21.08 -16.03 8.80
CA VAL A 99 22.29 -15.44 9.41
C VAL A 99 21.91 -14.37 10.43
N PRO A 100 22.77 -14.06 11.42
CA PRO A 100 22.53 -12.97 12.34
C PRO A 100 22.70 -11.60 11.65
N TYR A 101 22.04 -10.58 12.17
CA TYR A 101 22.16 -9.21 11.65
C TYR A 101 23.61 -8.71 11.60
N ALA A 102 24.46 -9.15 12.52
CA ALA A 102 25.88 -8.77 12.56
C ALA A 102 26.61 -9.08 11.24
N ASP A 103 26.24 -10.17 10.55
CA ASP A 103 26.82 -10.55 9.26
C ASP A 103 26.27 -9.67 8.12
N VAL A 104 24.97 -9.35 8.14
CA VAL A 104 24.34 -8.48 7.14
C VAL A 104 24.89 -7.06 7.24
N LYS A 105 24.96 -6.51 8.43
CA LYS A 105 25.44 -5.15 8.69
C LYS A 105 26.93 -4.95 8.37
N ALA A 106 27.70 -6.05 8.29
CA ALA A 106 29.12 -5.97 7.89
C ALA A 106 29.29 -5.62 6.42
N ILE A 107 28.25 -5.73 5.60
CA ILE A 107 28.27 -5.44 4.15
C ILE A 107 27.48 -4.14 3.94
N PRO A 108 28.12 -3.03 3.52
CA PRO A 108 27.40 -1.77 3.32
C PRO A 108 26.50 -1.78 2.08
N LEU A 109 25.46 -0.95 2.08
CA LEU A 109 24.67 -0.61 0.90
C LEU A 109 25.57 0.10 -0.15
N PRO A 110 25.12 0.17 -1.43
CA PRO A 110 25.90 0.84 -2.49
C PRO A 110 26.28 2.30 -2.20
N ASN A 111 25.49 3.02 -1.38
CA ASN A 111 25.79 4.39 -0.96
C ASN A 111 26.69 4.48 0.29
N GLY A 112 27.15 3.35 0.83
CA GLY A 112 28.01 3.26 2.00
C GLY A 112 27.30 3.21 3.35
N GLU A 113 25.97 3.34 3.38
CA GLU A 113 25.19 3.12 4.60
C GLU A 113 25.22 1.64 5.00
N ILE A 114 25.04 1.37 6.29
CA ILE A 114 24.74 -0.01 6.74
C ILE A 114 23.29 -0.35 6.42
N VAL A 115 22.98 -1.64 6.24
CA VAL A 115 21.58 -2.11 6.12
C VAL A 115 20.83 -1.66 7.38
N PRO A 116 19.77 -0.82 7.25
CA PRO A 116 19.09 -0.27 8.41
C PRO A 116 18.34 -1.33 9.21
N LEU A 117 18.27 -1.16 10.52
CA LEU A 117 17.23 -1.79 11.33
C LEU A 117 15.87 -1.11 11.06
N LEU A 118 14.79 -1.87 11.16
CA LEU A 118 13.44 -1.30 11.06
C LEU A 118 13.22 -0.17 12.07
N SER A 119 13.77 -0.29 13.29
CA SER A 119 13.68 0.76 14.31
C SER A 119 14.22 2.10 13.83
N ASP A 120 15.39 2.09 13.17
CA ASP A 120 16.05 3.31 12.69
C ASP A 120 15.27 3.92 11.51
N TYR A 121 14.73 3.05 10.64
CA TYR A 121 13.91 3.44 9.50
C TYR A 121 12.61 4.12 9.95
N LEU A 122 11.93 3.54 10.94
CA LEU A 122 10.72 4.11 11.53
C LEU A 122 10.99 5.43 12.29
N ASP A 123 12.13 5.55 12.99
CA ASP A 123 12.53 6.79 13.67
C ASP A 123 12.77 7.94 12.69
N LEU A 124 13.36 7.65 11.53
CA LEU A 124 13.48 8.64 10.46
C LEU A 124 12.11 8.96 9.84
N GLY A 125 11.29 7.94 9.58
CA GLY A 125 9.94 8.10 9.04
C GLY A 125 9.05 8.99 9.89
N ALA A 126 9.15 8.87 11.21
CA ALA A 126 8.41 9.67 12.18
C ALA A 126 8.70 11.18 12.12
N GLN A 127 9.81 11.59 11.51
CA GLN A 127 10.19 13.01 11.38
C GLN A 127 9.33 13.76 10.37
N ASN A 128 8.73 13.06 9.40
CA ASN A 128 7.77 13.63 8.45
C ASN A 128 6.52 12.72 8.36
N LYS A 129 5.48 13.07 9.09
CA LYS A 129 4.24 12.28 9.17
C LYS A 129 3.31 12.47 7.97
N ASP A 130 3.60 13.41 7.09
CA ASP A 130 2.82 13.64 5.87
C ASP A 130 3.13 12.58 4.80
N VAL A 131 4.27 11.88 4.92
CA VAL A 131 4.67 10.79 4.02
C VAL A 131 4.38 9.44 4.69
N LYS A 132 3.59 8.61 4.04
CA LYS A 132 3.28 7.26 4.50
C LYS A 132 4.48 6.34 4.43
N LEU A 133 4.54 5.39 5.32
CA LEU A 133 5.52 4.32 5.37
C LEU A 133 4.85 3.05 4.84
N ILE A 134 5.11 2.69 3.57
CA ILE A 134 4.52 1.52 2.93
C ILE A 134 5.46 0.34 3.18
N LEU A 135 5.13 -0.44 4.21
CA LEU A 135 5.97 -1.49 4.75
C LEU A 135 5.64 -2.83 4.08
N GLU A 136 6.54 -3.32 3.20
CA GLU A 136 6.44 -4.68 2.69
C GLU A 136 7.00 -5.67 3.71
N ILE A 137 6.15 -6.59 4.18
CA ILE A 137 6.58 -7.72 5.00
C ILE A 137 6.92 -8.88 4.07
N LYS A 138 8.21 -9.20 3.93
CA LYS A 138 8.67 -10.34 3.13
C LYS A 138 8.28 -11.66 3.79
N ASP A 139 8.09 -12.69 2.98
CA ASP A 139 7.88 -14.05 3.48
C ASP A 139 9.09 -14.55 4.29
N ASN A 140 8.83 -15.44 5.21
CA ASN A 140 9.87 -16.05 6.04
C ASN A 140 9.88 -17.59 5.91
N LEU A 141 10.79 -18.25 6.63
CA LEU A 141 11.10 -19.68 6.50
C LEU A 141 9.93 -20.61 6.86
N SER A 142 8.95 -20.13 7.62
CA SER A 142 7.72 -20.85 7.94
C SER A 142 6.59 -19.89 8.34
N PRO A 143 5.31 -20.33 8.30
CA PRO A 143 4.18 -19.53 8.75
C PRO A 143 4.32 -19.04 10.20
N GLU A 144 4.91 -19.83 11.09
CA GLU A 144 5.14 -19.44 12.49
C GLU A 144 6.15 -18.30 12.59
N ARG A 145 7.19 -18.32 11.73
CA ARG A 145 8.17 -17.23 11.63
C ARG A 145 7.54 -15.97 11.03
N GLU A 146 6.66 -16.10 10.05
CA GLU A 146 5.90 -14.98 9.48
C GLU A 146 4.99 -14.35 10.57
N THR A 147 4.25 -15.16 11.32
CA THR A 147 3.42 -14.67 12.42
C THR A 147 4.26 -13.92 13.47
N ALA A 148 5.39 -14.49 13.89
CA ALA A 148 6.29 -13.83 14.85
C ALA A 148 6.85 -12.50 14.33
N MET A 149 7.16 -12.44 13.03
CA MET A 149 7.62 -11.22 12.36
C MET A 149 6.52 -10.15 12.34
N VAL A 150 5.28 -10.51 12.00
CA VAL A 150 4.12 -9.60 12.02
C VAL A 150 3.89 -9.07 13.43
N GLU A 151 3.87 -9.93 14.46
CA GLU A 151 3.70 -9.52 15.87
C GLU A 151 4.77 -8.50 16.29
N LYS A 152 6.03 -8.75 15.94
CA LYS A 152 7.15 -7.89 16.27
C LYS A 152 7.08 -6.53 15.56
N ILE A 153 6.72 -6.52 14.26
CA ILE A 153 6.53 -5.28 13.50
C ILE A 153 5.38 -4.45 14.08
N LEU A 154 4.21 -5.05 14.31
CA LEU A 154 3.05 -4.36 14.87
C LEU A 154 3.35 -3.79 16.27
N ALA A 155 4.09 -4.51 17.11
CA ALA A 155 4.50 -4.04 18.44
C ALA A 155 5.42 -2.82 18.30
N MET A 156 6.43 -2.84 17.42
CA MET A 156 7.36 -1.73 17.18
C MET A 156 6.65 -0.49 16.62
N VAL A 157 5.77 -0.65 15.65
CA VAL A 157 4.97 0.45 15.07
C VAL A 157 4.10 1.11 16.15
N ARG A 158 3.45 0.31 17.00
CA ARG A 158 2.63 0.80 18.13
C ARG A 158 3.47 1.51 19.19
N GLU A 159 4.62 0.96 19.56
CA GLU A 159 5.54 1.59 20.52
C GLU A 159 5.98 2.98 20.06
N LYS A 160 6.18 3.16 18.76
CA LYS A 160 6.57 4.44 18.17
C LYS A 160 5.38 5.36 17.85
N GLY A 161 4.13 4.92 18.02
CA GLY A 161 2.91 5.71 17.74
C GLY A 161 2.74 6.03 16.26
N LEU A 162 3.04 5.06 15.38
CA LEU A 162 3.06 5.22 13.92
C LEU A 162 1.93 4.46 13.21
N GLU A 163 0.93 3.93 13.94
CA GLU A 163 -0.15 3.10 13.37
C GLU A 163 -0.95 3.82 12.27
N GLN A 164 -1.02 5.15 12.31
CA GLN A 164 -1.71 5.95 11.29
C GLN A 164 -0.81 6.33 10.10
N GLN A 165 0.50 6.15 10.23
CA GLN A 165 1.47 6.48 9.19
C GLN A 165 1.91 5.25 8.40
N VAL A 166 1.89 4.05 9.02
CA VAL A 166 2.33 2.79 8.39
C VAL A 166 1.15 2.12 7.69
N GLU A 167 1.36 1.75 6.44
CA GLU A 167 0.49 0.90 5.63
C GLU A 167 1.27 -0.35 5.24
N TYR A 168 0.61 -1.51 5.19
CA TYR A 168 1.29 -2.79 5.01
C TYR A 168 0.99 -3.40 3.65
N ILE A 169 1.99 -4.02 3.06
CA ILE A 169 1.86 -4.83 1.85
C ILE A 169 2.62 -6.15 2.02
N ALA A 170 2.17 -7.21 1.37
CA ALA A 170 2.87 -8.50 1.39
C ALA A 170 2.45 -9.41 0.23
N PHE A 171 3.41 -10.24 -0.25
CA PHE A 171 3.13 -11.35 -1.16
C PHE A 171 2.55 -12.57 -0.44
N SER A 172 2.89 -12.77 0.84
CA SER A 172 2.36 -13.88 1.64
C SER A 172 0.91 -13.60 2.05
N LEU A 173 -0.02 -14.42 1.54
CA LEU A 173 -1.43 -14.38 1.96
C LEU A 173 -1.58 -14.65 3.46
N HIS A 174 -0.68 -15.46 4.04
CA HIS A 174 -0.64 -15.71 5.48
C HIS A 174 -0.31 -14.42 6.25
N VAL A 175 0.72 -13.69 5.83
CA VAL A 175 1.11 -12.40 6.44
C VAL A 175 -0.05 -11.40 6.40
N CYS A 176 -0.71 -11.22 5.24
CA CYS A 176 -1.85 -10.31 5.14
C CYS A 176 -3.00 -10.70 6.08
N LYS A 177 -3.32 -12.00 6.19
CA LYS A 177 -4.35 -12.49 7.10
C LYS A 177 -3.97 -12.33 8.58
N GLU A 178 -2.71 -12.53 8.93
CA GLU A 178 -2.20 -12.30 10.28
C GLU A 178 -2.25 -10.83 10.69
N LEU A 179 -1.94 -9.89 9.77
CA LEU A 179 -2.10 -8.46 9.99
C LEU A 179 -3.56 -8.12 10.35
N VAL A 180 -4.53 -8.58 9.55
CA VAL A 180 -5.96 -8.35 9.80
C VAL A 180 -6.41 -8.98 11.12
N ARG A 181 -5.92 -10.20 11.43
CA ARG A 181 -6.26 -10.92 12.66
C ARG A 181 -5.73 -10.23 13.92
N LEU A 182 -4.47 -9.77 13.86
CA LEU A 182 -3.77 -9.18 15.02
C LEU A 182 -4.10 -7.70 15.24
N GLN A 183 -4.42 -6.99 14.16
CA GLN A 183 -4.78 -5.57 14.21
C GLN A 183 -6.00 -5.28 13.31
N PRO A 184 -7.24 -5.57 13.78
CA PRO A 184 -8.44 -5.25 13.02
C PRO A 184 -8.49 -3.78 12.61
N GLY A 185 -8.79 -3.53 11.32
CA GLY A 185 -8.81 -2.19 10.75
C GLY A 185 -7.45 -1.67 10.27
N VAL A 186 -6.43 -2.52 10.26
CA VAL A 186 -5.12 -2.19 9.67
C VAL A 186 -5.24 -1.93 8.16
N THR A 187 -4.48 -0.96 7.65
CA THR A 187 -4.36 -0.76 6.21
C THR A 187 -3.41 -1.81 5.64
N VAL A 188 -3.94 -2.73 4.83
CA VAL A 188 -3.16 -3.81 4.21
C VAL A 188 -3.61 -4.08 2.79
N ALA A 189 -2.65 -4.19 1.86
CA ALA A 189 -2.89 -4.60 0.48
C ALA A 189 -2.06 -5.84 0.11
N TYR A 190 -2.65 -6.70 -0.72
CA TYR A 190 -2.05 -7.95 -1.17
C TYR A 190 -1.32 -7.76 -2.49
N LEU A 191 -0.13 -8.38 -2.66
CA LEU A 191 0.79 -8.14 -3.78
C LEU A 191 0.74 -9.20 -4.89
N MET A 192 0.36 -10.46 -4.59
CA MET A 192 0.61 -11.60 -5.49
C MET A 192 -0.20 -11.54 -6.81
N GLY A 193 -1.39 -10.92 -6.81
CA GLY A 193 -2.21 -10.79 -8.02
C GLY A 193 -2.97 -12.07 -8.43
N ASP A 194 -3.09 -13.05 -7.56
CA ASP A 194 -3.72 -14.34 -7.82
C ASP A 194 -5.12 -14.50 -7.19
N ILE A 195 -5.66 -13.43 -6.59
CA ILE A 195 -7.03 -13.35 -6.08
C ILE A 195 -7.74 -12.12 -6.65
N THR A 196 -9.08 -12.20 -6.77
CA THR A 196 -9.89 -11.07 -7.22
C THR A 196 -10.02 -10.00 -6.13
N PRO A 197 -10.36 -8.74 -6.49
CA PRO A 197 -10.68 -7.70 -5.49
C PRO A 197 -11.79 -8.11 -4.52
N THR A 198 -12.82 -8.81 -5.00
CA THR A 198 -13.88 -9.35 -4.13
C THR A 198 -13.32 -10.31 -3.08
N GLN A 199 -12.42 -11.23 -3.47
CA GLN A 199 -11.77 -12.13 -2.52
C GLN A 199 -10.86 -11.40 -1.53
N ALA A 200 -10.13 -10.37 -1.98
CA ALA A 200 -9.32 -9.52 -1.10
C ALA A 200 -10.20 -8.84 -0.03
N LYS A 201 -11.38 -8.33 -0.43
CA LYS A 201 -12.36 -7.76 0.50
C LYS A 201 -12.88 -8.79 1.51
N GLU A 202 -13.18 -10.02 1.06
CA GLU A 202 -13.64 -11.10 1.94
C GLU A 202 -12.60 -11.47 3.01
N TYR A 203 -11.30 -11.35 2.70
CA TYR A 203 -10.21 -11.52 3.66
C TYR A 203 -10.01 -10.34 4.60
N GLY A 204 -10.73 -9.23 4.39
CA GLY A 204 -10.65 -8.02 5.22
C GLY A 204 -9.51 -7.08 4.82
N PHE A 205 -8.94 -7.25 3.62
CA PHE A 205 -7.92 -6.34 3.11
C PHE A 205 -8.54 -4.99 2.74
N THR A 206 -7.73 -3.94 2.71
CA THR A 206 -8.14 -2.58 2.38
C THR A 206 -7.76 -2.16 0.97
N GLY A 207 -6.92 -2.96 0.29
CA GLY A 207 -6.48 -2.70 -1.06
C GLY A 207 -5.92 -3.93 -1.76
N ILE A 208 -5.71 -3.78 -3.06
CA ILE A 208 -4.87 -4.63 -3.89
C ILE A 208 -3.68 -3.81 -4.37
N ASP A 209 -2.50 -4.42 -4.41
CA ASP A 209 -1.25 -3.80 -4.84
C ASP A 209 -0.58 -4.76 -5.83
N TYR A 210 -1.02 -4.71 -7.10
CA TYR A 210 -0.68 -5.73 -8.06
C TYR A 210 0.33 -5.26 -9.10
N ASN A 211 1.09 -6.23 -9.63
CA ASN A 211 1.93 -5.95 -10.79
C ASN A 211 1.10 -5.28 -11.90
N TYR A 212 1.65 -4.24 -12.50
CA TYR A 212 0.97 -3.48 -13.57
C TYR A 212 0.51 -4.37 -14.74
N GLY A 213 1.29 -5.41 -15.08
CA GLY A 213 0.89 -6.41 -16.06
C GLY A 213 -0.41 -7.14 -15.68
N THR A 214 -0.57 -7.50 -14.41
CA THR A 214 -1.78 -8.15 -13.91
C THR A 214 -3.01 -7.24 -14.06
N ILE A 215 -2.89 -5.95 -13.74
CA ILE A 215 -3.99 -5.00 -13.92
C ILE A 215 -4.29 -4.77 -15.40
N ASN A 216 -3.30 -4.78 -16.27
CA ASN A 216 -3.53 -4.71 -17.72
C ASN A 216 -4.23 -5.95 -18.29
N GLU A 217 -3.99 -7.13 -17.72
CA GLU A 217 -4.71 -8.36 -18.08
C GLU A 217 -6.13 -8.39 -17.52
N HIS A 218 -6.39 -7.66 -16.41
CA HIS A 218 -7.67 -7.58 -15.70
C HIS A 218 -8.07 -6.12 -15.44
N PRO A 219 -8.29 -5.29 -16.49
CA PRO A 219 -8.61 -3.87 -16.31
C PRO A 219 -9.92 -3.62 -15.53
N GLU A 220 -10.83 -4.59 -15.52
CA GLU A 220 -12.07 -4.55 -14.75
C GLU A 220 -11.83 -4.59 -13.23
N TRP A 221 -10.67 -5.06 -12.76
CA TRP A 221 -10.36 -5.17 -11.33
C TRP A 221 -10.20 -3.81 -10.65
N VAL A 222 -9.83 -2.76 -11.37
CA VAL A 222 -9.81 -1.40 -10.80
C VAL A 222 -11.21 -1.01 -10.34
N LYS A 223 -12.20 -1.14 -11.24
CA LYS A 223 -13.59 -0.85 -10.90
C LYS A 223 -14.14 -1.80 -9.82
N GLU A 224 -13.83 -3.11 -9.92
CA GLU A 224 -14.27 -4.10 -8.94
C GLU A 224 -13.71 -3.78 -7.54
N ALA A 225 -12.44 -3.36 -7.44
CA ALA A 225 -11.83 -2.93 -6.20
C ALA A 225 -12.56 -1.72 -5.60
N HIS A 226 -12.78 -0.68 -6.39
CA HIS A 226 -13.50 0.53 -5.96
C HIS A 226 -14.94 0.22 -5.53
N ASP A 227 -15.66 -0.62 -6.27
CA ASP A 227 -17.03 -1.05 -5.90
C ASP A 227 -17.04 -1.79 -4.53
N ASN A 228 -15.94 -2.45 -4.17
CA ASN A 228 -15.74 -3.11 -2.87
C ASN A 228 -15.14 -2.19 -1.79
N GLY A 229 -14.85 -0.93 -2.11
CA GLY A 229 -14.21 0.04 -1.21
C GLY A 229 -12.75 -0.31 -0.90
N LEU A 230 -12.05 -0.90 -1.88
CA LEU A 230 -10.61 -1.17 -1.84
C LEU A 230 -9.86 -0.14 -2.66
N THR A 231 -8.64 0.18 -2.26
CA THR A 231 -7.70 0.92 -3.09
C THR A 231 -6.95 0.02 -4.06
N VAL A 232 -6.45 0.61 -5.15
CA VAL A 232 -5.64 -0.06 -6.17
C VAL A 232 -4.30 0.63 -6.29
N ASN A 233 -3.22 -0.09 -6.00
CA ASN A 233 -1.85 0.30 -6.33
C ASN A 233 -1.30 -0.59 -7.45
N VAL A 234 -0.41 -0.04 -8.25
CA VAL A 234 0.32 -0.79 -9.29
C VAL A 234 1.83 -0.57 -9.19
N TRP A 235 2.60 -1.64 -9.37
CA TRP A 235 4.07 -1.65 -9.32
C TRP A 235 4.69 -2.51 -10.43
N THR A 236 5.95 -2.31 -10.82
CA THR A 236 6.72 -1.08 -10.71
C THR A 236 6.58 -0.35 -12.02
N VAL A 237 6.05 0.87 -12.04
CA VAL A 237 5.68 1.61 -13.25
C VAL A 237 6.63 2.80 -13.44
N ASN A 238 7.52 2.71 -14.43
CA ASN A 238 8.63 3.64 -14.60
C ASN A 238 8.60 4.41 -15.93
N SER A 239 7.85 3.91 -16.96
CA SER A 239 7.79 4.61 -18.24
C SER A 239 6.66 5.64 -18.26
N GLU A 240 6.88 6.78 -18.92
CA GLU A 240 5.85 7.82 -19.09
C GLU A 240 4.54 7.25 -19.67
N GLN A 241 4.63 6.39 -20.67
CA GLN A 241 3.44 5.80 -21.31
C GLN A 241 2.65 4.93 -20.33
N ASP A 242 3.32 4.08 -19.54
CA ASP A 242 2.65 3.20 -18.58
C ASP A 242 2.08 3.99 -17.40
N ILE A 243 2.77 5.06 -16.96
CA ILE A 243 2.26 5.97 -15.92
C ILE A 243 0.95 6.61 -16.40
N ARG A 244 0.91 7.17 -17.63
CA ARG A 244 -0.30 7.76 -18.19
C ARG A 244 -1.44 6.74 -18.33
N ASN A 245 -1.14 5.53 -18.79
CA ASN A 245 -2.12 4.46 -18.91
C ASN A 245 -2.67 4.03 -17.53
N ALA A 246 -1.82 3.89 -16.52
CA ALA A 246 -2.26 3.56 -15.15
C ALA A 246 -3.18 4.64 -14.57
N ILE A 247 -2.84 5.92 -14.78
CA ILE A 247 -3.69 7.05 -14.37
C ILE A 247 -5.05 7.04 -15.13
N GLU A 248 -5.06 6.69 -16.42
CA GLU A 248 -6.28 6.58 -17.21
C GLU A 248 -7.16 5.40 -16.77
N GLN A 249 -6.55 4.31 -16.29
CA GLN A 249 -7.27 3.19 -15.68
C GLN A 249 -7.91 3.54 -14.35
N GLY A 250 -7.51 4.66 -13.72
CA GLY A 250 -8.06 5.14 -12.46
C GLY A 250 -7.47 4.47 -11.22
N VAL A 251 -6.22 4.00 -11.26
CA VAL A 251 -5.55 3.47 -10.06
C VAL A 251 -5.33 4.58 -9.03
N ASP A 252 -5.40 4.23 -7.73
CA ASP A 252 -5.23 5.19 -6.64
C ASP A 252 -3.76 5.53 -6.41
N PHE A 253 -2.87 4.55 -6.60
CA PHE A 253 -1.44 4.72 -6.38
C PHE A 253 -0.61 4.11 -7.50
N ILE A 254 0.57 4.71 -7.72
CA ILE A 254 1.62 4.18 -8.59
C ILE A 254 2.90 4.09 -7.78
N THR A 255 3.41 2.88 -7.61
CA THR A 255 4.74 2.61 -7.04
C THR A 255 5.79 2.63 -8.15
N SER A 256 6.78 3.54 -8.05
CA SER A 256 7.75 3.81 -9.11
C SER A 256 9.16 4.05 -8.58
N ASP A 257 10.18 3.66 -9.38
CA ASP A 257 11.58 4.06 -9.18
C ASP A 257 11.84 5.51 -9.62
N ALA A 258 10.91 6.09 -10.41
CA ALA A 258 10.97 7.46 -10.92
C ALA A 258 9.83 8.34 -10.34
N PRO A 259 9.76 8.55 -9.01
CA PRO A 259 8.60 9.18 -8.37
C PRO A 259 8.38 10.62 -8.81
N GLU A 260 9.43 11.41 -9.12
CA GLU A 260 9.29 12.77 -9.63
C GLU A 260 8.62 12.80 -11.03
N LEU A 261 8.90 11.80 -11.89
CA LEU A 261 8.24 11.68 -13.20
C LEU A 261 6.74 11.41 -13.01
N VAL A 262 6.36 10.53 -12.07
CA VAL A 262 4.95 10.28 -11.75
C VAL A 262 4.27 11.56 -11.26
N GLN A 263 4.90 12.29 -10.32
CA GLN A 263 4.37 13.57 -9.80
C GLN A 263 4.17 14.60 -10.92
N GLN A 264 5.15 14.71 -11.82
CA GLN A 264 5.06 15.61 -12.97
C GLN A 264 3.86 15.28 -13.86
N ILE A 265 3.68 14.00 -14.21
CA ILE A 265 2.58 13.56 -15.10
C ILE A 265 1.21 13.74 -14.42
N VAL A 266 1.11 13.44 -13.13
CA VAL A 266 -0.12 13.67 -12.35
C VAL A 266 -0.49 15.15 -12.30
N ALA A 267 0.49 16.05 -12.17
CA ALA A 267 0.26 17.50 -12.12
C ALA A 267 -0.16 18.12 -13.48
N GLU A 268 -0.04 17.40 -14.59
CA GLU A 268 -0.50 17.84 -15.94
C GLU A 268 -2.03 17.70 -16.13
N LYS A 269 -2.72 16.98 -15.24
CA LYS A 269 -4.18 16.79 -15.27
C LYS A 269 -4.92 17.83 -14.45
#